data_5876c5c6cf74dfeae317dcd93e27ca2d
#
_entry.id   5876c5c6cf74dfeae317dcd93e27ca2d
#
_cell.length_a   1.000
_cell.length_b   1.000
_cell.length_c   1.000
_cell.angle_alpha   90.00
_cell.angle_beta   90.00
_cell.angle_gamma   90.00
#
_symmetry.space_group_name_H-M   'P 1'
#
loop_
_entity.id
_entity.type
_entity.pdbx_description
1 polymer ?
#
loop_
_entity_poly.entity_id
_entity_poly.type
_entity_poly.pdbx_seq_one_letter_code
_entity_poly.pdbx_strand_id
1 'polypeptide(L)'
;MFDRIDVAGEIQMTSQDSAKLHGIFSIPVYIAKRDSDLTSNEEKDISSIVKEGMGKNTGNSVSENSYIFNDKLEKIKEFCEQQLKIYVEQVIVPKKEVDFYITQSWLNITKPGEYHHLHTHQNSIISGVFYIAAEEDDKITFSDPNTKLKGMIKFEKKAYNTVNSDTWWFPSIANELVLFPSWLNHQVNVNEKATKDRISISFNTFARGKFGLRKDLNELILK
;
A
#
# COMPACT_ATOMS: atom_id res chain seq x y z
N MET A 1 5.21 -15.44 19.32
CA MET A 1 5.07 -14.00 19.03
C MET A 1 6.49 -13.44 19.03
N PHE A 2 7.01 -13.02 17.89
CA PHE A 2 8.38 -12.50 17.83
C PHE A 2 8.31 -10.98 18.01
N ASP A 3 9.12 -10.45 18.93
CA ASP A 3 9.19 -9.02 19.19
C ASP A 3 9.71 -8.27 17.96
N ARG A 4 9.02 -7.20 17.59
CA ARG A 4 9.46 -6.26 16.57
C ARG A 4 10.31 -5.18 17.21
N ILE A 5 11.48 -4.93 16.61
CA ILE A 5 12.34 -3.82 17.00
C ILE A 5 12.31 -2.80 15.88
N ASP A 6 11.86 -1.60 16.20
CA ASP A 6 11.91 -0.48 15.26
C ASP A 6 13.36 0.01 15.17
N VAL A 7 13.97 -0.04 13.99
CA VAL A 7 15.39 0.25 13.78
C VAL A 7 15.64 1.72 13.45
N ALA A 8 14.80 2.61 13.93
CA ALA A 8 15.07 4.04 13.95
C ALA A 8 15.75 4.48 15.27
N GLY A 9 16.45 3.59 15.98
CA GLY A 9 17.01 3.85 17.29
C GLY A 9 18.53 3.99 17.31
N GLU A 10 19.02 4.87 18.17
CA GLU A 10 20.43 4.91 18.54
C GLU A 10 20.83 3.61 19.25
N ILE A 11 21.90 2.97 18.77
CA ILE A 11 22.48 1.82 19.47
C ILE A 11 23.22 2.37 20.70
N GLN A 12 22.70 2.12 21.89
CA GLN A 12 23.42 2.46 23.12
C GLN A 12 24.61 1.50 23.28
N MET A 13 25.80 2.05 23.12
CA MET A 13 27.06 1.37 23.42
C MET A 13 27.50 1.70 24.87
N THR A 14 28.11 0.74 25.54
CA THR A 14 28.59 0.90 26.93
C THR A 14 29.92 1.65 27.05
N SER A 15 30.46 2.19 25.94
CA SER A 15 31.69 2.98 25.84
C SER A 15 31.40 4.42 25.37
N GLN A 16 32.39 5.30 25.45
CA GLN A 16 32.32 6.68 24.93
C GLN A 16 32.12 6.77 23.41
N ASP A 17 32.15 5.63 22.70
CA ASP A 17 31.95 5.55 21.25
C ASP A 17 30.44 5.57 20.92
N SER A 18 30.06 6.30 19.90
CA SER A 18 28.70 6.33 19.36
C SER A 18 28.65 5.64 18.00
N ALA A 19 27.61 4.80 17.80
CA ALA A 19 27.35 4.18 16.51
C ALA A 19 25.91 4.45 16.06
N LYS A 20 25.73 4.69 14.75
CA LYS A 20 24.39 4.89 14.14
C LYS A 20 24.19 3.89 13.02
N LEU A 21 23.05 3.22 13.02
CA LEU A 21 22.62 2.38 11.91
C LEU A 21 21.73 3.18 10.97
N HIS A 22 22.10 3.25 9.71
CA HIS A 22 21.31 3.92 8.67
C HIS A 22 20.76 2.90 7.68
N GLY A 23 19.44 2.89 7.49
CA GLY A 23 18.80 2.22 6.36
C GLY A 23 18.96 3.11 5.13
N ILE A 24 19.68 2.61 4.12
CA ILE A 24 19.82 3.28 2.82
C ILE A 24 18.97 2.54 1.78
N PHE A 25 18.45 3.28 0.77
CA PHE A 25 17.58 2.74 -0.28
C PHE A 25 16.30 2.08 0.27
N SER A 26 15.71 2.73 1.27
CA SER A 26 14.45 2.27 1.87
C SER A 26 13.30 2.32 0.86
N ILE A 27 12.44 1.32 0.90
CA ILE A 27 11.20 1.29 0.12
C ILE A 27 10.14 2.06 0.91
N PRO A 28 9.58 3.15 0.37
CA PRO A 28 8.59 3.95 1.08
C PRO A 28 7.22 3.25 1.08
N VAL A 29 6.66 3.05 2.26
CA VAL A 29 5.25 2.71 2.47
C VAL A 29 4.65 3.81 3.33
N TYR A 30 3.63 4.48 2.82
CA TYR A 30 2.99 5.62 3.46
C TYR A 30 1.63 5.20 4.01
N ILE A 31 1.34 5.57 5.24
CA ILE A 31 0.06 5.26 5.89
C ILE A 31 -0.56 6.58 6.37
N ALA A 32 -1.81 6.80 5.99
CA ALA A 32 -2.59 7.96 6.41
C ALA A 32 -3.95 7.52 6.93
N LYS A 33 -4.39 8.14 8.02
CA LYS A 33 -5.70 7.89 8.60
C LYS A 33 -6.66 9.02 8.26
N ARG A 34 -7.87 8.65 7.86
CA ARG A 34 -8.99 9.57 7.70
C ARG A 34 -9.70 9.71 9.04
N ASP A 35 -9.88 10.94 9.51
CA ASP A 35 -10.47 11.19 10.84
C ASP A 35 -11.99 11.02 10.87
N SER A 36 -12.67 11.04 9.71
CA SER A 36 -14.13 10.90 9.63
C SER A 36 -14.54 9.46 9.37
N ASP A 37 -15.58 9.02 10.05
CA ASP A 37 -16.25 7.75 9.76
C ASP A 37 -16.93 7.77 8.38
N LEU A 38 -17.36 6.58 7.93
CA LEU A 38 -18.14 6.46 6.70
C LEU A 38 -19.44 7.23 6.83
N THR A 39 -19.76 7.99 5.80
CA THR A 39 -21.05 8.67 5.69
C THR A 39 -22.12 7.72 5.16
N SER A 40 -23.40 8.01 5.43
CA SER A 40 -24.50 7.22 4.87
C SER A 40 -24.52 7.17 3.33
N ASN A 41 -23.93 8.17 2.66
CA ASN A 41 -23.80 8.15 1.20
C ASN A 41 -22.71 7.17 0.76
N GLU A 42 -21.56 7.15 1.44
CA GLU A 42 -20.49 6.19 1.17
C GLU A 42 -20.94 4.75 1.42
N GLU A 43 -21.74 4.50 2.47
CA GLU A 43 -22.33 3.17 2.73
C GLU A 43 -23.30 2.75 1.61
N LYS A 44 -24.11 3.69 1.09
CA LYS A 44 -24.99 3.44 -0.07
C LYS A 44 -24.18 3.15 -1.33
N ASP A 45 -23.11 3.90 -1.57
CA ASP A 45 -22.22 3.69 -2.71
C ASP A 45 -21.56 2.31 -2.66
N ILE A 46 -21.03 1.90 -1.49
CA ILE A 46 -20.47 0.56 -1.29
C ILE A 46 -21.53 -0.51 -1.57
N SER A 47 -22.75 -0.33 -1.03
CA SER A 47 -23.84 -1.26 -1.26
C SER A 47 -24.27 -1.32 -2.73
N SER A 48 -24.23 -0.19 -3.45
CA SER A 48 -24.48 -0.12 -4.89
C SER A 48 -23.42 -0.87 -5.68
N ILE A 49 -22.14 -0.65 -5.38
CA ILE A 49 -21.01 -1.33 -6.04
C ILE A 49 -21.17 -2.86 -5.91
N VAL A 50 -21.48 -3.34 -4.72
CA VAL A 50 -21.70 -4.79 -4.48
C VAL A 50 -22.88 -5.33 -5.29
N LYS A 51 -23.98 -4.57 -5.39
CA LYS A 51 -25.16 -4.95 -6.17
C LYS A 51 -24.93 -4.93 -7.68
N GLU A 52 -24.06 -4.07 -8.18
CA GLU A 52 -23.70 -3.97 -9.60
C GLU A 52 -22.95 -5.21 -10.06
N GLY A 53 -22.23 -5.91 -9.18
CA GLY A 53 -21.59 -7.19 -9.46
C GLY A 53 -20.21 -7.33 -8.80
N MET A 54 -19.97 -8.53 -8.29
CA MET A 54 -18.69 -8.96 -7.73
C MET A 54 -18.17 -10.16 -8.49
N GLY A 55 -17.00 -10.02 -9.10
CA GLY A 55 -16.30 -11.09 -9.81
C GLY A 55 -15.34 -11.87 -8.89
N LYS A 56 -15.03 -13.10 -9.25
CA LYS A 56 -13.98 -13.89 -8.59
C LYS A 56 -12.60 -13.33 -8.94
N ASN A 57 -11.78 -13.18 -7.92
CA ASN A 57 -10.34 -12.98 -8.05
C ASN A 57 -9.59 -14.15 -7.41
N THR A 58 -8.26 -14.19 -7.54
CA THR A 58 -7.46 -15.24 -6.91
C THR A 58 -7.46 -15.07 -5.40
N GLY A 59 -8.33 -15.82 -4.73
CA GLY A 59 -8.46 -15.92 -3.28
C GLY A 59 -9.48 -14.99 -2.63
N ASN A 60 -10.08 -14.03 -3.36
CA ASN A 60 -11.11 -13.12 -2.86
C ASN A 60 -12.09 -12.70 -3.97
N SER A 61 -12.92 -11.70 -3.71
CA SER A 61 -13.83 -11.10 -4.70
C SER A 61 -13.48 -9.64 -4.96
N VAL A 62 -13.67 -9.18 -6.20
CA VAL A 62 -13.47 -7.79 -6.62
C VAL A 62 -14.72 -7.27 -7.33
N SER A 63 -14.99 -5.97 -7.27
CA SER A 63 -16.07 -5.36 -8.04
C SER A 63 -15.84 -5.53 -9.54
N GLU A 64 -16.91 -5.82 -10.31
CA GLU A 64 -16.85 -5.85 -11.77
C GLU A 64 -16.53 -4.48 -12.36
N ASN A 65 -17.03 -3.41 -11.74
CA ASN A 65 -16.63 -2.05 -12.05
C ASN A 65 -15.25 -1.76 -11.47
N SER A 66 -14.25 -1.54 -12.33
CA SER A 66 -12.87 -1.17 -11.97
C SER A 66 -12.59 0.33 -12.06
N TYR A 67 -13.64 1.16 -12.04
CA TYR A 67 -13.58 2.63 -12.10
C TYR A 67 -14.55 3.27 -11.10
N ILE A 68 -14.68 2.69 -9.89
CA ILE A 68 -15.70 3.10 -8.91
C ILE A 68 -15.56 4.56 -8.46
N PHE A 69 -14.37 5.14 -8.53
CA PHE A 69 -14.13 6.54 -8.20
C PHE A 69 -14.57 7.54 -9.28
N ASN A 70 -15.08 7.08 -10.44
CA ASN A 70 -15.56 8.00 -11.45
C ASN A 70 -16.90 8.65 -11.06
N ASP A 71 -17.73 7.92 -10.33
CA ASP A 71 -19.11 8.34 -10.00
C ASP A 71 -19.57 8.02 -8.57
N LYS A 72 -18.71 7.39 -7.77
CA LYS A 72 -19.01 6.95 -6.41
C LYS A 72 -17.89 7.30 -5.44
N LEU A 73 -18.21 7.36 -4.14
CA LEU A 73 -17.24 7.49 -3.04
C LEU A 73 -16.39 8.78 -3.12
N GLU A 74 -17.00 9.89 -3.56
CA GLU A 74 -16.33 11.17 -3.84
C GLU A 74 -15.39 11.61 -2.71
N LYS A 75 -15.85 11.61 -1.45
CA LYS A 75 -15.03 12.06 -0.31
C LYS A 75 -13.86 11.12 0.02
N ILE A 76 -14.04 9.80 -0.18
CA ILE A 76 -12.93 8.85 -0.04
C ILE A 76 -11.92 9.09 -1.16
N LYS A 77 -12.38 9.30 -2.39
CA LYS A 77 -11.53 9.66 -3.53
C LYS A 77 -10.74 10.92 -3.26
N GLU A 78 -11.39 12.02 -2.84
CA GLU A 78 -10.74 13.28 -2.49
C GLU A 78 -9.64 13.09 -1.43
N PHE A 79 -9.93 12.32 -0.37
CA PHE A 79 -8.93 11.97 0.62
C PHE A 79 -7.76 11.21 0.02
N CYS A 80 -8.01 10.18 -0.79
CA CYS A 80 -6.96 9.39 -1.44
C CYS A 80 -6.09 10.25 -2.38
N GLU A 81 -6.69 11.13 -3.18
CA GLU A 81 -5.99 12.06 -4.07
C GLU A 81 -5.13 13.08 -3.29
N GLN A 82 -5.64 13.59 -2.18
CA GLN A 82 -4.88 14.49 -1.30
C GLN A 82 -3.65 13.78 -0.71
N GLN A 83 -3.81 12.55 -0.21
CA GLN A 83 -2.71 11.78 0.36
C GLN A 83 -1.71 11.34 -0.73
N LEU A 84 -2.17 11.03 -1.93
CA LEU A 84 -1.32 10.76 -3.08
C LEU A 84 -0.43 11.97 -3.40
N LYS A 85 -0.99 13.17 -3.40
CA LYS A 85 -0.23 14.41 -3.61
C LYS A 85 0.87 14.58 -2.54
N ILE A 86 0.54 14.37 -1.27
CA ILE A 86 1.51 14.44 -0.16
C ILE A 86 2.62 13.39 -0.35
N TYR A 87 2.26 12.16 -0.73
CA TYR A 87 3.25 11.11 -1.03
C TYR A 87 4.20 11.54 -2.14
N VAL A 88 3.68 12.09 -3.24
CA VAL A 88 4.49 12.56 -4.37
C VAL A 88 5.43 13.70 -3.94
N GLU A 89 4.94 14.65 -3.16
CA GLU A 89 5.73 15.77 -2.66
C GLU A 89 6.84 15.34 -1.69
N GLN A 90 6.61 14.32 -0.88
CA GLN A 90 7.58 13.88 0.14
C GLN A 90 8.53 12.78 -0.34
N VAL A 91 8.09 11.89 -1.23
CA VAL A 91 8.84 10.71 -1.65
C VAL A 91 9.50 10.92 -3.01
N ILE A 92 8.77 11.43 -4.00
CA ILE A 92 9.29 11.63 -5.37
C ILE A 92 9.99 12.98 -5.47
N VAL A 93 9.49 14.00 -4.77
CA VAL A 93 10.04 15.37 -4.73
C VAL A 93 10.34 15.91 -6.14
N PRO A 94 9.35 15.95 -7.04
CA PRO A 94 9.60 16.29 -8.43
C PRO A 94 10.02 17.75 -8.56
N LYS A 95 11.08 18.00 -9.34
CA LYS A 95 11.54 19.38 -9.62
C LYS A 95 10.57 20.15 -10.52
N LYS A 96 9.85 19.44 -11.38
CA LYS A 96 8.84 20.00 -12.29
C LYS A 96 7.46 19.57 -11.82
N GLU A 97 6.48 20.39 -12.13
CA GLU A 97 5.09 20.04 -11.90
C GLU A 97 4.73 18.81 -12.73
N VAL A 98 4.29 17.78 -12.05
CA VAL A 98 3.77 16.52 -12.60
C VAL A 98 2.46 16.21 -11.91
N ASP A 99 1.47 15.79 -12.67
CA ASP A 99 0.15 15.44 -12.16
C ASP A 99 0.04 13.93 -12.02
N PHE A 100 -0.08 13.45 -10.78
CA PHE A 100 -0.37 12.05 -10.48
C PHE A 100 -1.88 11.90 -10.29
N TYR A 101 -2.48 10.97 -10.99
CA TYR A 101 -3.92 10.75 -10.99
C TYR A 101 -4.28 9.27 -10.83
N ILE A 102 -5.43 9.00 -10.26
CA ILE A 102 -5.98 7.65 -10.13
C ILE A 102 -6.50 7.19 -11.49
N THR A 103 -6.03 6.04 -11.97
CA THR A 103 -6.42 5.45 -13.25
C THR A 103 -7.57 4.48 -13.10
N GLN A 104 -7.45 3.52 -12.19
CA GLN A 104 -8.45 2.51 -11.88
C GLN A 104 -8.69 2.44 -10.39
N SER A 105 -9.89 2.05 -9.99
CA SER A 105 -10.28 1.87 -8.59
C SER A 105 -11.36 0.80 -8.48
N TRP A 106 -11.23 -0.12 -7.53
CA TRP A 106 -12.15 -1.23 -7.35
C TRP A 106 -12.32 -1.59 -5.87
N LEU A 107 -13.46 -2.19 -5.56
CA LEU A 107 -13.76 -2.73 -4.24
C LEU A 107 -13.27 -4.17 -4.13
N ASN A 108 -12.63 -4.52 -3.00
CA ASN A 108 -12.28 -5.89 -2.66
C ASN A 108 -13.10 -6.32 -1.45
N ILE A 109 -13.60 -7.55 -1.50
CA ILE A 109 -14.19 -8.25 -0.36
C ILE A 109 -13.41 -9.55 -0.16
N THR A 110 -12.87 -9.72 1.04
CA THR A 110 -12.13 -10.91 1.45
C THR A 110 -12.84 -11.50 2.67
N LYS A 111 -13.49 -12.64 2.47
CA LYS A 111 -14.25 -13.34 3.52
C LYS A 111 -13.31 -14.06 4.49
N PRO A 112 -13.79 -14.46 5.68
CA PRO A 112 -13.06 -15.37 6.56
C PRO A 112 -12.55 -16.60 5.80
N GLY A 113 -11.26 -16.91 5.97
CA GLY A 113 -10.59 -18.01 5.25
C GLY A 113 -10.12 -17.70 3.84
N GLU A 114 -10.44 -16.51 3.31
CA GLU A 114 -9.93 -16.06 2.00
C GLU A 114 -8.61 -15.26 2.14
N TYR A 115 -7.94 -15.05 1.00
CA TYR A 115 -6.66 -14.35 0.91
C TYR A 115 -6.61 -13.48 -0.35
N HIS A 116 -5.58 -12.68 -0.51
CA HIS A 116 -5.24 -12.06 -1.79
C HIS A 116 -3.81 -12.46 -2.15
N HIS A 117 -3.62 -13.04 -3.33
CA HIS A 117 -2.35 -13.62 -3.76
C HIS A 117 -1.21 -12.61 -3.84
N LEU A 118 0.03 -13.10 -3.86
CA LEU A 118 1.22 -12.27 -4.06
C LEU A 118 1.24 -11.72 -5.48
N HIS A 119 1.30 -10.40 -5.62
CA HIS A 119 1.28 -9.72 -6.93
C HIS A 119 1.90 -8.33 -6.88
N THR A 120 2.02 -7.73 -8.06
CA THR A 120 2.37 -6.33 -8.30
C THR A 120 1.34 -5.72 -9.24
N HIS A 121 1.31 -4.38 -9.37
CA HIS A 121 0.42 -3.70 -10.30
C HIS A 121 1.19 -3.19 -11.52
N GLN A 122 0.79 -3.64 -12.69
CA GLN A 122 1.34 -3.19 -13.97
C GLN A 122 0.65 -1.90 -14.44
N ASN A 123 1.36 -1.09 -15.24
CA ASN A 123 0.86 0.20 -15.72
C ASN A 123 0.42 1.14 -14.58
N SER A 124 1.10 1.04 -13.45
CA SER A 124 0.87 1.87 -12.26
C SER A 124 2.20 2.26 -11.63
N ILE A 125 2.27 3.47 -11.09
CA ILE A 125 3.49 3.99 -10.44
C ILE A 125 3.36 3.84 -8.93
N ILE A 126 2.22 4.25 -8.38
CA ILE A 126 1.87 4.16 -6.96
C ILE A 126 0.53 3.44 -6.86
N SER A 127 0.44 2.45 -6.01
CA SER A 127 -0.81 1.77 -5.68
C SER A 127 -1.29 2.18 -4.30
N GLY A 128 -2.61 2.24 -4.14
CA GLY A 128 -3.24 2.58 -2.89
C GLY A 128 -4.28 1.54 -2.46
N VAL A 129 -4.40 1.34 -1.15
CA VAL A 129 -5.44 0.52 -0.52
C VAL A 129 -6.04 1.32 0.63
N PHE A 130 -7.33 1.66 0.52
CA PHE A 130 -8.10 2.28 1.60
C PHE A 130 -9.00 1.22 2.24
N TYR A 131 -8.89 1.05 3.55
CA TYR A 131 -9.64 0.03 4.29
C TYR A 131 -10.98 0.59 4.77
N ILE A 132 -12.07 -0.08 4.38
CA ILE A 132 -13.45 0.20 4.82
C ILE A 132 -13.74 -0.56 6.11
N ALA A 133 -13.40 -1.86 6.13
CA ALA A 133 -13.59 -2.74 7.27
C ALA A 133 -12.44 -3.73 7.37
N ALA A 134 -11.97 -3.97 8.57
CA ALA A 134 -10.94 -4.94 8.89
C ALA A 134 -11.10 -5.40 10.34
N GLU A 135 -10.62 -6.60 10.64
CA GLU A 135 -10.57 -7.16 11.99
C GLU A 135 -9.14 -7.23 12.52
N GLU A 136 -9.01 -7.50 13.80
CA GLU A 136 -7.70 -7.74 14.43
C GLU A 136 -6.95 -8.85 13.69
N ASP A 137 -5.64 -8.73 13.53
CA ASP A 137 -4.76 -9.60 12.75
C ASP A 137 -4.91 -9.52 11.21
N ASP A 138 -5.84 -8.74 10.66
CA ASP A 138 -5.81 -8.41 9.23
C ASP A 138 -4.58 -7.57 8.91
N LYS A 139 -3.88 -7.90 7.83
CA LYS A 139 -2.63 -7.23 7.45
C LYS A 139 -2.34 -7.30 5.96
N ILE A 140 -1.68 -6.28 5.47
CA ILE A 140 -1.01 -6.29 4.18
C ILE A 140 0.45 -6.65 4.38
N THR A 141 0.95 -7.62 3.62
CA THR A 141 2.33 -8.10 3.71
C THR A 141 3.08 -7.78 2.44
N PHE A 142 4.24 -7.17 2.59
CA PHE A 142 5.17 -6.82 1.52
C PHE A 142 6.36 -7.79 1.53
N SER A 143 6.88 -8.11 0.34
CA SER A 143 8.07 -8.94 0.18
C SER A 143 9.26 -8.08 -0.26
N ASP A 144 10.43 -8.33 0.34
CA ASP A 144 11.66 -7.65 -0.04
C ASP A 144 12.09 -8.07 -1.45
N PRO A 145 12.23 -7.15 -2.41
CA PRO A 145 12.67 -7.48 -3.75
C PRO A 145 14.14 -7.97 -3.80
N ASN A 146 14.92 -7.70 -2.75
CA ASN A 146 16.34 -8.01 -2.66
C ASN A 146 16.64 -9.28 -1.82
N THR A 147 15.67 -10.18 -1.66
CA THR A 147 15.81 -11.39 -0.83
C THR A 147 17.02 -12.24 -1.22
N LYS A 148 17.43 -12.26 -2.49
CA LYS A 148 18.61 -13.02 -2.97
C LYS A 148 19.90 -12.60 -2.29
N LEU A 149 20.06 -11.32 -1.96
CA LEU A 149 21.26 -10.80 -1.29
C LEU A 149 21.28 -11.16 0.20
N LYS A 150 20.11 -11.23 0.83
CA LYS A 150 19.98 -11.61 2.26
C LYS A 150 20.02 -13.14 2.46
N GLY A 151 19.79 -13.92 1.41
CA GLY A 151 19.66 -15.37 1.47
C GLY A 151 20.96 -16.17 1.33
N MET A 152 22.14 -15.54 1.19
CA MET A 152 23.40 -16.26 1.02
C MET A 152 23.75 -17.12 2.25
N ILE A 153 23.45 -16.63 3.44
CA ILE A 153 23.62 -17.37 4.70
C ILE A 153 22.39 -17.15 5.55
N LYS A 154 21.74 -18.24 5.94
CA LYS A 154 20.53 -18.18 6.80
C LYS A 154 20.94 -18.27 8.26
N PHE A 155 20.61 -17.24 9.02
CA PHE A 155 20.77 -17.21 10.47
C PHE A 155 19.43 -17.40 11.17
N GLU A 156 19.41 -18.09 12.30
CA GLU A 156 18.33 -18.00 13.25
C GLU A 156 18.33 -16.59 13.86
N LYS A 157 17.19 -15.93 13.85
CA LYS A 157 17.06 -14.54 14.29
C LYS A 157 16.29 -14.49 15.62
N LYS A 158 16.89 -13.83 16.60
CA LYS A 158 16.23 -13.56 17.88
C LYS A 158 15.04 -12.63 17.73
N ALA A 159 15.12 -11.66 16.81
CA ALA A 159 14.06 -10.70 16.50
C ALA A 159 14.14 -10.27 15.04
N TYR A 160 13.00 -9.83 14.50
CA TYR A 160 12.87 -9.34 13.11
C TYR A 160 12.68 -7.84 13.08
N ASN A 161 13.29 -7.20 12.10
CA ASN A 161 13.15 -5.77 11.80
C ASN A 161 13.14 -5.54 10.28
N THR A 162 12.94 -4.31 9.84
CA THR A 162 12.85 -3.94 8.41
C THR A 162 14.13 -4.18 7.63
N VAL A 163 15.29 -4.30 8.30
CA VAL A 163 16.60 -4.52 7.66
C VAL A 163 16.88 -6.00 7.46
N ASN A 164 16.45 -6.85 8.42
CA ASN A 164 16.80 -8.27 8.43
C ASN A 164 15.67 -9.22 8.02
N SER A 165 14.48 -8.70 7.69
CA SER A 165 13.31 -9.50 7.30
C SER A 165 13.19 -9.63 5.78
N ASP A 166 12.71 -10.79 5.30
CA ASP A 166 12.39 -11.03 3.90
C ASP A 166 10.97 -10.54 3.55
N THR A 167 10.14 -10.40 4.56
CA THR A 167 8.79 -9.83 4.45
C THR A 167 8.53 -8.85 5.59
N TRP A 168 7.70 -7.85 5.32
CA TRP A 168 7.22 -6.92 6.34
C TRP A 168 5.73 -6.69 6.18
N TRP A 169 5.00 -6.45 7.25
CA TRP A 169 3.57 -6.25 7.18
C TRP A 169 3.12 -5.05 8.02
N PHE A 170 2.02 -4.47 7.63
CA PHE A 170 1.29 -3.46 8.39
C PHE A 170 -0.12 -3.97 8.69
N PRO A 171 -0.70 -3.64 9.85
CA PRO A 171 -2.09 -3.98 10.14
C PRO A 171 -3.01 -3.27 9.14
N SER A 172 -4.09 -3.93 8.77
CA SER A 172 -5.21 -3.31 8.05
C SER A 172 -6.14 -2.68 9.08
N ILE A 173 -6.31 -1.37 9.02
CA ILE A 173 -7.13 -0.63 9.99
C ILE A 173 -8.19 0.15 9.21
N ALA A 174 -9.46 0.07 9.62
CA ALA A 174 -10.54 0.83 9.00
C ALA A 174 -10.24 2.34 9.01
N ASN A 175 -10.60 3.02 7.93
CA ASN A 175 -10.30 4.43 7.63
C ASN A 175 -8.82 4.74 7.43
N GLU A 176 -7.95 3.74 7.23
CA GLU A 176 -6.56 3.96 6.84
C GLU A 176 -6.33 3.69 5.35
N LEU A 177 -5.49 4.54 4.78
CA LEU A 177 -4.95 4.43 3.43
C LEU A 177 -3.49 4.00 3.51
N VAL A 178 -3.12 2.99 2.73
CA VAL A 178 -1.72 2.58 2.52
C VAL A 178 -1.34 2.88 1.08
N LEU A 179 -0.28 3.69 0.86
CA LEU A 179 0.31 3.95 -0.46
C LEU A 179 1.70 3.32 -0.54
N PHE A 180 2.03 2.73 -1.67
CA PHE A 180 3.29 2.05 -1.92
C PHE A 180 3.64 2.02 -3.41
N PRO A 181 4.93 1.83 -3.77
CA PRO A 181 5.32 1.65 -5.17
C PRO A 181 4.63 0.44 -5.78
N SER A 182 4.01 0.60 -6.95
CA SER A 182 3.21 -0.45 -7.59
C SER A 182 3.99 -1.72 -7.95
N TRP A 183 5.30 -1.60 -8.12
CA TRP A 183 6.21 -2.73 -8.39
C TRP A 183 6.51 -3.58 -7.13
N LEU A 184 6.18 -3.08 -5.93
CA LEU A 184 6.46 -3.80 -4.68
C LEU A 184 5.50 -4.98 -4.52
N ASN A 185 6.08 -6.18 -4.46
CA ASN A 185 5.30 -7.40 -4.23
C ASN A 185 4.56 -7.35 -2.91
N HIS A 186 3.26 -7.57 -2.97
CA HIS A 186 2.42 -7.58 -1.78
C HIS A 186 1.31 -8.63 -1.87
N GLN A 187 0.81 -9.01 -0.71
CA GLN A 187 -0.24 -10.00 -0.54
C GLN A 187 -1.05 -9.73 0.73
N VAL A 188 -2.16 -10.40 0.83
CA VAL A 188 -2.93 -10.49 2.07
C VAL A 188 -3.08 -11.95 2.43
N ASN A 189 -2.51 -12.35 3.56
CA ASN A 189 -2.63 -13.71 4.06
C ASN A 189 -4.03 -13.99 4.62
N VAL A 190 -4.36 -15.28 4.73
CA VAL A 190 -5.55 -15.70 5.46
C VAL A 190 -5.45 -15.19 6.90
N ASN A 191 -6.54 -14.60 7.40
CA ASN A 191 -6.73 -14.35 8.82
C ASN A 191 -7.58 -15.48 9.41
N GLU A 192 -6.92 -16.43 10.08
CA GLU A 192 -7.55 -17.62 10.67
C GLU A 192 -8.55 -17.28 11.78
N LYS A 193 -8.49 -16.04 12.31
CA LYS A 193 -9.38 -15.59 13.39
C LYS A 193 -10.51 -14.70 12.88
N ALA A 194 -10.51 -14.34 11.62
CA ALA A 194 -11.52 -13.45 11.07
C ALA A 194 -12.92 -14.07 11.16
N THR A 195 -13.88 -13.26 11.57
CA THR A 195 -15.30 -13.61 11.66
C THR A 195 -16.17 -12.77 10.71
N LYS A 196 -15.61 -11.68 10.20
CA LYS A 196 -16.27 -10.74 9.28
C LYS A 196 -15.45 -10.52 8.04
N ASP A 197 -16.10 -10.01 7.02
CA ASP A 197 -15.47 -9.66 5.76
C ASP A 197 -14.52 -8.46 5.95
N ARG A 198 -13.30 -8.55 5.41
CA ARG A 198 -12.45 -7.39 5.18
C ARG A 198 -12.86 -6.75 3.86
N ILE A 199 -13.11 -5.44 3.91
CA ILE A 199 -13.54 -4.65 2.76
C ILE A 199 -12.54 -3.53 2.54
N SER A 200 -12.01 -3.41 1.33
CA SER A 200 -11.08 -2.35 0.97
C SER A 200 -11.32 -1.83 -0.46
N ILE A 201 -10.91 -0.59 -0.70
CA ILE A 201 -10.86 0.02 -2.01
C ILE A 201 -9.40 0.05 -2.42
N SER A 202 -9.07 -0.58 -3.55
CA SER A 202 -7.75 -0.48 -4.16
C SER A 202 -7.80 0.44 -5.36
N PHE A 203 -6.68 1.11 -5.65
CA PHE A 203 -6.56 1.92 -6.85
C PHE A 203 -5.13 1.93 -7.39
N ASN A 204 -5.03 2.17 -8.68
CA ASN A 204 -3.80 2.38 -9.42
C ASN A 204 -3.64 3.84 -9.80
N THR A 205 -2.40 4.29 -9.96
CA THR A 205 -2.10 5.66 -10.38
C THR A 205 -1.15 5.68 -11.56
N PHE A 206 -1.22 6.77 -12.33
CA PHE A 206 -0.22 7.11 -13.32
C PHE A 206 0.10 8.59 -13.23
N ALA A 207 1.01 9.06 -14.09
CA ALA A 207 1.43 10.45 -14.08
C ALA A 207 1.39 11.05 -15.47
N ARG A 208 1.10 12.35 -15.57
CA ARG A 208 1.22 13.16 -16.78
C ARG A 208 2.03 14.42 -16.52
N GLY A 209 2.56 14.98 -17.58
CA GLY A 209 3.47 16.11 -17.53
C GLY A 209 4.74 15.85 -18.31
N LYS A 210 5.79 16.59 -17.96
CA LYS A 210 7.08 16.50 -18.61
C LYS A 210 8.13 15.86 -17.70
N PHE A 211 8.61 14.69 -18.08
CA PHE A 211 9.60 13.90 -17.36
C PHE A 211 10.96 13.96 -18.05
N GLY A 212 12.02 13.75 -17.29
CA GLY A 212 13.39 13.71 -17.80
C GLY A 212 13.87 15.03 -18.41
N LEU A 213 14.97 14.96 -19.15
CA LEU A 213 15.61 16.10 -19.80
C LEU A 213 16.00 15.75 -21.23
N ARG A 214 15.72 16.66 -22.17
CA ARG A 214 16.08 16.49 -23.59
C ARG A 214 17.58 16.28 -23.80
N LYS A 215 18.41 16.98 -23.04
CA LYS A 215 19.88 16.85 -23.12
C LYS A 215 20.38 15.49 -22.68
N ASP A 216 19.63 14.76 -21.83
CA ASP A 216 19.99 13.45 -21.32
C ASP A 216 19.33 12.32 -22.14
N LEU A 217 18.68 12.65 -23.25
CA LEU A 217 17.99 11.75 -24.18
C LEU A 217 16.91 10.87 -23.51
N ASN A 218 16.30 11.38 -22.44
CA ASN A 218 15.27 10.67 -21.68
C ASN A 218 14.00 11.51 -21.45
N GLU A 219 13.80 12.58 -22.24
CA GLU A 219 12.59 13.39 -22.17
C GLU A 219 11.36 12.58 -22.59
N LEU A 220 10.35 12.54 -21.71
CA LEU A 220 9.05 11.93 -21.96
C LEU A 220 7.97 12.96 -21.65
N ILE A 221 7.03 13.16 -22.58
CA ILE A 221 5.88 14.05 -22.43
C ILE A 221 4.61 13.19 -22.48
N LEU A 222 3.93 13.10 -21.35
CA LEU A 222 2.63 12.44 -21.23
C LEU A 222 1.54 13.52 -21.09
N LYS A 223 0.48 13.41 -21.89
CA LYS A 223 -0.66 14.35 -21.93
C LYS A 223 -1.81 13.84 -21.10
#